data_071eae35a08b51cec3d96adac08ff3cb
#
_entry.id   071eae35a08b51cec3d96adac08ff3cb
#
_cell.length_a   1.000
_cell.length_b   1.000
_cell.length_c   1.000
_cell.angle_alpha   90.00
_cell.angle_beta   90.00
_cell.angle_gamma   90.00
#
_symmetry.space_group_name_H-M   'P 1'
#
loop_
_entity.id
_entity.type
_entity.pdbx_description
1 polymer ?
#
loop_
_entity_poly.entity_id
_entity_poly.type
_entity_poly.pdbx_seq_one_letter_code
_entity_poly.pdbx_strand_id
1 'polypeptide(L)'
;MMTVAPQASHRHSDKDVTMPPGADCIADSAGGLTFDITDPGPDAAAGDTHLVLRHRDGVREVRLPLTPAADGRLRAALPSSVELPEGRWDAYVQVADGEPQRLAPGLNDLRSLVDRVPSGARGHVAVRIPYGTKHGNLSVRSWLRAPHAEAGELRIGKAELGVRGQVYGVELTSDAYAELRRRADPETVVRAEATLDQARFGLTVAYSELTEGVWDLWLRPAGETGPRVRIARLLDDIADKKPIFSYPKVTVETVYGPAEAGPYYTSDNDLSVTVTSVGSPQ
;
A
#
# COMPACT_ATOMS: atom_id res chain seq x y z
N MET A 1 19.18 69.89 29.34
CA MET A 1 18.69 69.53 27.99
C MET A 1 19.29 68.21 27.63
N MET A 2 18.53 67.14 27.79
CA MET A 2 18.91 65.74 27.41
C MET A 2 18.20 65.38 26.13
N THR A 3 18.96 65.17 25.06
CA THR A 3 18.44 64.76 23.75
C THR A 3 18.28 63.25 23.73
N VAL A 4 17.05 62.79 23.57
CA VAL A 4 16.70 61.37 23.41
C VAL A 4 16.85 61.03 21.92
N ALA A 5 17.68 60.04 21.59
CA ALA A 5 17.81 59.48 20.25
C ALA A 5 16.64 58.54 19.93
N PRO A 6 16.13 58.51 18.68
CA PRO A 6 15.05 57.62 18.32
C PRO A 6 15.57 56.17 18.18
N GLN A 7 14.88 55.25 18.86
CA GLN A 7 15.05 53.80 18.68
C GLN A 7 14.62 53.37 17.28
N ALA A 8 15.53 52.70 16.57
CA ALA A 8 15.25 52.05 15.31
C ALA A 8 14.33 50.83 15.58
N SER A 9 13.14 50.88 15.03
CA SER A 9 12.22 49.78 15.00
C SER A 9 12.77 48.67 14.09
N HIS A 10 13.22 47.57 14.68
CA HIS A 10 13.45 46.34 13.94
C HIS A 10 12.12 45.85 13.36
N ARG A 11 11.92 46.06 12.06
CA ARG A 11 10.92 45.34 11.30
C ARG A 11 11.34 43.87 11.31
N HIS A 12 10.63 43.04 12.07
CA HIS A 12 10.61 41.62 11.85
C HIS A 12 10.08 41.44 10.42
N SER A 13 10.92 40.94 9.56
CA SER A 13 10.51 40.38 8.28
C SER A 13 9.75 39.12 8.64
N ASP A 14 8.40 39.20 8.65
CA ASP A 14 7.55 38.04 8.52
C ASP A 14 7.95 37.39 7.19
N LYS A 15 8.74 36.32 7.26
CA LYS A 15 8.84 35.38 6.16
C LYS A 15 7.42 34.80 6.04
N ASP A 16 6.69 35.20 5.01
CA ASP A 16 5.48 34.52 4.56
C ASP A 16 5.82 33.04 4.47
N VAL A 17 5.35 32.29 5.46
CA VAL A 17 5.42 30.83 5.44
C VAL A 17 4.37 30.42 4.42
N THR A 18 4.76 30.43 3.15
CA THR A 18 3.90 29.92 2.08
C THR A 18 3.66 28.45 2.35
N MET A 19 2.43 28.10 2.67
CA MET A 19 2.03 26.70 2.86
C MET A 19 2.32 25.93 1.55
N PRO A 20 2.87 24.71 1.64
CA PRO A 20 3.07 23.92 0.44
C PRO A 20 1.73 23.64 -0.24
N PRO A 21 1.67 23.59 -1.59
CA PRO A 21 0.45 23.27 -2.31
C PRO A 21 -0.03 21.88 -1.89
N GLY A 22 -1.34 21.74 -1.68
CA GLY A 22 -1.99 20.50 -1.27
C GLY A 22 -2.74 19.85 -2.41
N ALA A 23 -3.12 18.58 -2.25
CA ALA A 23 -4.02 17.91 -3.16
C ALA A 23 -5.04 17.05 -2.44
N ASP A 24 -6.32 17.24 -2.75
CA ASP A 24 -7.38 16.31 -2.43
C ASP A 24 -7.36 15.17 -3.47
N CYS A 25 -7.60 13.94 -3.02
CA CYS A 25 -7.58 12.78 -3.90
C CYS A 25 -8.92 12.05 -3.88
N ILE A 26 -9.43 11.69 -5.05
CA ILE A 26 -10.69 10.95 -5.21
C ILE A 26 -10.38 9.68 -6.02
N ALA A 27 -10.70 8.52 -5.46
CA ALA A 27 -10.61 7.26 -6.18
C ALA A 27 -11.92 6.94 -6.89
N ASP A 28 -11.85 6.35 -8.08
CA ASP A 28 -13.01 5.81 -8.78
C ASP A 28 -13.08 4.26 -8.68
N SER A 29 -14.23 3.70 -8.99
CA SER A 29 -14.47 2.26 -8.95
C SER A 29 -13.66 1.46 -9.99
N ALA A 30 -13.14 2.10 -11.03
CA ALA A 30 -12.27 1.49 -12.02
C ALA A 30 -10.78 1.45 -11.58
N GLY A 31 -10.44 2.11 -10.46
CA GLY A 31 -9.09 2.22 -9.90
C GLY A 31 -8.28 3.38 -10.45
N GLY A 32 -8.93 4.38 -11.06
CA GLY A 32 -8.35 5.68 -11.37
C GLY A 32 -8.30 6.58 -10.14
N LEU A 33 -7.50 7.66 -10.22
CA LEU A 33 -7.40 8.70 -9.20
C LEU A 33 -7.58 10.07 -9.83
N THR A 34 -8.32 10.93 -9.16
CA THR A 34 -8.41 12.36 -9.47
C THR A 34 -7.69 13.12 -8.36
N PHE A 35 -6.90 14.13 -8.75
CA PHE A 35 -6.18 15.02 -7.84
C PHE A 35 -6.70 16.45 -8.05
N ASP A 36 -7.21 17.06 -7.01
CA ASP A 36 -7.62 18.46 -6.97
C ASP A 36 -6.57 19.25 -6.18
N ILE A 37 -5.72 19.97 -6.91
CA ILE A 37 -4.63 20.76 -6.32
C ILE A 37 -5.20 22.03 -5.73
N THR A 38 -4.94 22.29 -4.45
CA THR A 38 -5.27 23.52 -3.73
C THR A 38 -4.04 24.43 -3.68
N ASP A 39 -4.28 25.73 -3.76
CA ASP A 39 -3.22 26.75 -3.69
C ASP A 39 -2.03 26.51 -4.64
N PRO A 40 -2.28 26.28 -5.94
CA PRO A 40 -1.22 25.95 -6.89
C PRO A 40 -0.24 27.09 -7.17
N GLY A 41 -0.47 28.26 -6.56
CA GLY A 41 0.27 29.51 -6.79
C GLY A 41 -0.33 30.35 -7.92
N PRO A 42 0.01 31.66 -7.97
CA PRO A 42 -0.62 32.63 -8.89
C PRO A 42 -0.35 32.34 -10.37
N ASP A 43 0.80 31.76 -10.70
CA ASP A 43 1.21 31.51 -12.08
C ASP A 43 0.73 30.15 -12.62
N ALA A 44 0.19 29.29 -11.77
CA ALA A 44 -0.17 27.90 -12.13
C ALA A 44 -1.37 27.81 -13.07
N ALA A 45 -2.31 28.75 -13.01
CA ALA A 45 -3.50 28.76 -13.86
C ALA A 45 -3.23 29.27 -15.28
N ALA A 46 -2.15 30.00 -15.50
CA ALA A 46 -1.82 30.65 -16.77
C ALA A 46 -0.77 29.86 -17.58
N GLY A 47 -0.16 28.83 -17.02
CA GLY A 47 0.96 28.13 -17.61
C GLY A 47 0.73 26.64 -17.88
N ASP A 48 1.74 26.00 -18.47
CA ASP A 48 1.84 24.57 -18.67
C ASP A 48 2.14 23.90 -17.33
N THR A 49 1.08 23.54 -16.58
CA THR A 49 1.19 23.00 -15.21
C THR A 49 0.85 21.53 -15.19
N HIS A 50 1.68 20.73 -14.50
CA HIS A 50 1.55 19.29 -14.43
C HIS A 50 1.56 18.79 -12.99
N LEU A 51 0.73 17.76 -12.74
CA LEU A 51 0.96 16.83 -11.65
C LEU A 51 2.06 15.86 -12.08
N VAL A 52 3.10 15.74 -11.27
CA VAL A 52 4.23 14.85 -11.54
C VAL A 52 4.28 13.79 -10.45
N LEU A 53 4.16 12.52 -10.85
CA LEU A 53 4.34 11.38 -9.98
C LEU A 53 5.71 10.77 -10.27
N ARG A 54 6.61 10.73 -9.26
CA ARG A 54 7.95 10.14 -9.37
C ARG A 54 8.05 8.87 -8.54
N HIS A 55 8.42 7.79 -9.20
CA HIS A 55 8.70 6.55 -8.50
C HIS A 55 9.96 6.68 -7.64
N ARG A 56 9.96 6.10 -6.44
CA ARG A 56 11.10 6.22 -5.51
C ARG A 56 12.36 5.47 -5.95
N ASP A 57 12.30 4.67 -7.04
CA ASP A 57 13.51 4.14 -7.68
C ASP A 57 14.30 5.23 -8.46
N GLY A 58 13.69 6.41 -8.63
CA GLY A 58 14.32 7.57 -9.29
C GLY A 58 14.32 7.52 -10.81
N VAL A 59 13.83 6.44 -11.43
CA VAL A 59 13.91 6.24 -12.89
C VAL A 59 12.60 6.59 -13.61
N ARG A 60 11.45 6.36 -12.94
CA ARG A 60 10.13 6.45 -13.58
C ARG A 60 9.39 7.69 -13.12
N GLU A 61 8.80 8.38 -14.10
CA GLU A 61 7.98 9.55 -13.88
C GLU A 61 6.71 9.48 -14.74
N VAL A 62 5.59 9.91 -14.19
CA VAL A 62 4.32 10.10 -14.91
C VAL A 62 3.93 11.56 -14.77
N ARG A 63 3.68 12.23 -15.89
CA ARG A 63 3.25 13.63 -15.95
C ARG A 63 1.82 13.69 -16.44
N LEU A 64 0.97 14.38 -15.69
CA LEU A 64 -0.45 14.55 -16.01
C LEU A 64 -0.75 16.04 -16.10
N PRO A 65 -1.36 16.51 -17.20
CA PRO A 65 -1.71 17.91 -17.33
C PRO A 65 -2.72 18.32 -16.26
N LEU A 66 -2.53 19.49 -15.69
CA LEU A 66 -3.46 20.12 -14.77
C LEU A 66 -4.37 21.08 -15.53
N THR A 67 -5.67 20.94 -15.35
CA THR A 67 -6.69 21.79 -15.96
C THR A 67 -7.47 22.55 -14.89
N PRO A 68 -7.94 23.77 -15.18
CA PRO A 68 -8.78 24.52 -14.25
C PRO A 68 -10.02 23.72 -13.83
N ALA A 69 -10.30 23.75 -12.54
CA ALA A 69 -11.47 23.15 -11.90
C ALA A 69 -12.24 24.20 -11.09
N ALA A 70 -13.31 23.79 -10.41
CA ALA A 70 -14.09 24.69 -9.56
C ALA A 70 -13.22 25.26 -8.41
N ASP A 71 -13.64 26.40 -7.88
CA ASP A 71 -13.06 27.05 -6.69
C ASP A 71 -11.56 27.40 -6.82
N GLY A 72 -11.11 27.71 -8.04
CA GLY A 72 -9.71 28.09 -8.30
C GLY A 72 -8.71 26.94 -8.18
N ARG A 73 -9.18 25.71 -8.09
CA ARG A 73 -8.35 24.50 -8.06
C ARG A 73 -7.87 24.10 -9.46
N LEU A 74 -6.81 23.30 -9.49
CA LEU A 74 -6.37 22.62 -10.71
C LEU A 74 -6.56 21.12 -10.55
N ARG A 75 -7.06 20.47 -11.60
CA ARG A 75 -7.39 19.05 -11.59
C ARG A 75 -6.52 18.25 -12.55
N ALA A 76 -5.98 17.12 -12.07
CA ALA A 76 -5.40 16.08 -12.89
C ALA A 76 -6.14 14.75 -12.69
N ALA A 77 -6.27 13.97 -13.75
CA ALA A 77 -6.78 12.59 -13.68
C ALA A 77 -5.65 11.61 -14.01
N LEU A 78 -5.51 10.58 -13.18
CA LEU A 78 -4.71 9.38 -13.44
C LEU A 78 -5.69 8.26 -13.80
N PRO A 79 -5.96 8.02 -15.10
CA PRO A 79 -6.91 7.00 -15.50
C PRO A 79 -6.45 5.61 -15.08
N SER A 80 -7.40 4.71 -14.85
CA SER A 80 -7.09 3.30 -14.58
C SER A 80 -6.35 2.59 -15.73
N SER A 81 -6.42 3.15 -16.95
CA SER A 81 -5.70 2.65 -18.14
C SER A 81 -4.21 2.99 -18.18
N VAL A 82 -3.77 4.00 -17.43
CA VAL A 82 -2.35 4.33 -17.28
C VAL A 82 -1.75 3.35 -16.28
N GLU A 83 -0.79 2.54 -16.73
CA GLU A 83 -0.10 1.63 -15.81
C GLU A 83 0.86 2.41 -14.91
N LEU A 84 0.69 2.21 -13.61
CA LEU A 84 1.60 2.72 -12.59
C LEU A 84 2.30 1.52 -11.96
N PRO A 85 3.54 1.22 -12.34
CA PRO A 85 4.30 0.10 -11.77
C PRO A 85 4.27 0.04 -10.25
N GLU A 86 4.40 -1.16 -9.73
CA GLU A 86 4.36 -1.40 -8.28
C GLU A 86 5.44 -0.60 -7.55
N GLY A 87 5.04 0.06 -6.45
CA GLY A 87 5.96 0.84 -5.63
C GLY A 87 5.31 2.07 -4.98
N ARG A 88 6.17 2.99 -4.56
CA ARG A 88 5.78 4.27 -3.96
C ARG A 88 6.11 5.41 -4.91
N TRP A 89 5.12 6.26 -5.14
CA TRP A 89 5.18 7.37 -6.07
C TRP A 89 5.00 8.68 -5.30
N ASP A 90 5.98 9.52 -5.35
CA ASP A 90 5.94 10.82 -4.70
C ASP A 90 5.27 11.85 -5.62
N ALA A 91 4.33 12.65 -5.07
CA ALA A 91 3.52 13.59 -5.83
C ALA A 91 4.09 15.02 -5.76
N TYR A 92 4.13 15.68 -6.91
CA TYR A 92 4.61 17.04 -7.09
C TYR A 92 3.66 17.82 -8.00
N VAL A 93 3.64 19.14 -7.85
CA VAL A 93 3.16 20.08 -8.86
C VAL A 93 4.36 20.74 -9.52
N GLN A 94 4.31 20.89 -10.84
CA GLN A 94 5.34 21.60 -11.61
C GLN A 94 4.66 22.60 -12.54
N VAL A 95 5.09 23.86 -12.45
CA VAL A 95 4.63 24.96 -13.31
C VAL A 95 5.69 25.21 -14.38
N ALA A 96 5.33 25.08 -15.63
CA ALA A 96 6.23 25.17 -16.77
C ALA A 96 7.52 24.34 -16.57
N ASP A 97 8.68 24.93 -16.82
CA ASP A 97 10.00 24.31 -16.61
C ASP A 97 10.57 24.57 -15.21
N GLY A 98 9.74 25.04 -14.26
CA GLY A 98 10.16 25.32 -12.89
C GLY A 98 10.47 24.04 -12.09
N GLU A 99 11.06 24.24 -10.92
CA GLU A 99 11.36 23.13 -10.01
C GLU A 99 10.06 22.51 -9.47
N PRO A 100 9.92 21.16 -9.54
CA PRO A 100 8.76 20.48 -8.99
C PRO A 100 8.64 20.64 -7.48
N GLN A 101 7.49 21.09 -7.00
CA GLN A 101 7.19 21.29 -5.60
C GLN A 101 6.41 20.09 -5.04
N ARG A 102 6.83 19.58 -3.88
CA ARG A 102 6.12 18.48 -3.19
C ARG A 102 4.71 18.91 -2.80
N LEU A 103 3.75 18.04 -3.07
CA LEU A 103 2.37 18.23 -2.61
C LEU A 103 2.19 17.75 -1.17
N ALA A 104 1.46 18.52 -0.39
CA ALA A 104 0.92 18.08 0.89
C ALA A 104 -0.37 17.25 0.66
N PRO A 105 -0.68 16.25 1.53
CA PRO A 105 -1.94 15.54 1.45
C PRO A 105 -3.09 16.43 1.90
N GLY A 106 -4.16 16.46 1.09
CA GLY A 106 -5.46 17.04 1.43
C GLY A 106 -6.45 15.96 1.89
N LEU A 107 -7.71 16.12 1.55
CA LEU A 107 -8.76 15.14 1.83
C LEU A 107 -8.70 14.00 0.82
N ASN A 108 -8.89 12.76 1.31
CA ASN A 108 -8.96 11.58 0.47
C ASN A 108 -10.38 11.00 0.49
N ASP A 109 -11.04 10.91 -0.67
CA ASP A 109 -12.26 10.12 -0.87
C ASP A 109 -11.89 8.80 -1.55
N LEU A 110 -11.70 7.75 -0.75
CA LEU A 110 -11.28 6.43 -1.20
C LEU A 110 -12.38 5.38 -1.06
N ARG A 111 -13.62 5.78 -0.79
CA ARG A 111 -14.76 4.86 -0.59
C ARG A 111 -14.97 3.91 -1.75
N SER A 112 -14.68 4.34 -2.97
CA SER A 112 -14.79 3.50 -4.18
C SER A 112 -13.77 2.36 -4.25
N LEU A 113 -12.75 2.36 -3.38
CA LEU A 113 -11.77 1.26 -3.29
C LEU A 113 -12.24 0.15 -2.36
N VAL A 114 -13.14 0.44 -1.42
CA VAL A 114 -13.68 -0.55 -0.48
C VAL A 114 -14.60 -1.50 -1.24
N ASP A 115 -14.41 -2.80 -1.02
CA ASP A 115 -15.18 -3.88 -1.66
C ASP A 115 -15.14 -3.85 -3.21
N ARG A 116 -14.15 -3.18 -3.79
CA ARG A 116 -13.96 -3.13 -5.23
C ARG A 116 -13.61 -4.52 -5.77
N VAL A 117 -14.37 -4.98 -6.76
CA VAL A 117 -14.05 -6.19 -7.52
C VAL A 117 -13.22 -5.78 -8.75
N PRO A 118 -11.93 -6.18 -8.84
CA PRO A 118 -11.13 -5.90 -10.02
C PRO A 118 -11.74 -6.51 -11.26
N SER A 119 -11.74 -5.76 -12.37
CA SER A 119 -12.14 -6.30 -13.66
C SER A 119 -11.15 -7.38 -14.09
N GLY A 120 -11.59 -8.61 -14.28
CA GLY A 120 -10.78 -9.72 -14.81
C GLY A 120 -10.28 -9.50 -16.24
N ALA A 121 -10.87 -8.55 -16.97
CA ALA A 121 -10.57 -8.29 -18.38
C ALA A 121 -9.11 -7.84 -18.66
N ARG A 122 -8.39 -7.36 -17.64
CA ARG A 122 -7.00 -6.89 -17.78
C ARG A 122 -5.95 -7.93 -17.40
N GLY A 123 -6.35 -9.09 -16.88
CA GLY A 123 -5.42 -10.14 -16.43
C GLY A 123 -4.54 -9.75 -15.22
N HIS A 124 -4.74 -8.55 -14.64
CA HIS A 124 -4.00 -8.09 -13.47
C HIS A 124 -4.89 -7.31 -12.50
N VAL A 125 -4.46 -7.27 -11.24
CA VAL A 125 -5.03 -6.42 -10.19
C VAL A 125 -4.15 -5.18 -10.06
N ALA A 126 -4.73 -4.00 -10.33
CA ALA A 126 -4.09 -2.71 -10.11
C ALA A 126 -4.77 -2.01 -8.94
N VAL A 127 -4.00 -1.62 -7.93
CA VAL A 127 -4.47 -0.87 -6.76
C VAL A 127 -3.60 0.35 -6.57
N ARG A 128 -4.22 1.52 -6.33
CA ARG A 128 -3.54 2.79 -6.13
C ARG A 128 -4.20 3.50 -4.96
N ILE A 129 -3.42 3.78 -3.94
CA ILE A 129 -3.90 4.41 -2.71
C ILE A 129 -3.05 5.64 -2.42
N PRO A 130 -3.61 6.86 -2.49
CA PRO A 130 -2.95 8.07 -2.04
C PRO A 130 -2.88 8.08 -0.52
N TYR A 131 -1.75 8.56 0.03
CA TYR A 131 -1.55 8.64 1.47
C TYR A 131 -0.57 9.75 1.85
N GLY A 132 -0.70 10.25 3.08
CA GLY A 132 0.27 11.16 3.69
C GLY A 132 1.48 10.41 4.24
N THR A 133 2.67 10.85 3.89
CA THR A 133 3.91 10.31 4.48
C THR A 133 4.15 10.88 5.88
N LYS A 134 5.05 10.27 6.66
CA LYS A 134 5.46 10.79 7.98
C LYS A 134 6.07 12.21 7.96
N HIS A 135 6.45 12.69 6.78
CA HIS A 135 6.99 14.03 6.58
C HIS A 135 5.94 15.02 6.07
N GLY A 136 4.66 14.68 6.08
CA GLY A 136 3.58 15.55 5.63
C GLY A 136 3.49 15.72 4.11
N ASN A 137 4.07 14.82 3.32
CA ASN A 137 4.00 14.87 1.86
C ASN A 137 3.00 13.85 1.31
N LEU A 138 2.33 14.20 0.21
CA LEU A 138 1.47 13.29 -0.53
C LEU A 138 2.31 12.28 -1.31
N SER A 139 1.93 11.03 -1.24
CA SER A 139 2.46 9.94 -2.07
C SER A 139 1.33 9.00 -2.48
N VAL A 140 1.54 8.24 -3.55
CA VAL A 140 0.64 7.17 -3.99
C VAL A 140 1.36 5.84 -3.83
N ARG A 141 0.74 4.89 -3.15
CA ARG A 141 1.15 3.50 -3.16
C ARG A 141 0.48 2.81 -4.34
N SER A 142 1.26 2.14 -5.17
CA SER A 142 0.76 1.35 -6.30
C SER A 142 1.15 -0.11 -6.16
N TRP A 143 0.20 -1.00 -6.47
CA TRP A 143 0.43 -2.43 -6.67
C TRP A 143 -0.10 -2.83 -8.05
N LEU A 144 0.64 -3.71 -8.69
CA LEU A 144 0.31 -4.28 -10.00
C LEU A 144 0.66 -5.77 -9.97
N ARG A 145 -0.35 -6.62 -9.71
CA ARG A 145 -0.18 -8.05 -9.47
C ARG A 145 -0.88 -8.89 -10.54
N ALA A 146 -0.14 -9.78 -11.18
CA ALA A 146 -0.64 -10.70 -12.20
C ALA A 146 0.09 -12.06 -12.09
N PRO A 147 -0.50 -13.08 -11.53
CA PRO A 147 -1.79 -13.14 -10.81
C PRO A 147 -1.73 -12.54 -9.39
N HIS A 148 -2.89 -12.48 -8.71
CA HIS A 148 -3.03 -12.00 -7.33
C HIS A 148 -3.86 -12.96 -6.48
N ALA A 149 -3.44 -13.15 -5.21
CA ALA A 149 -4.20 -13.87 -4.18
C ALA A 149 -4.54 -12.89 -3.04
N GLU A 150 -5.80 -12.46 -3.00
CA GLU A 150 -6.30 -11.52 -1.99
C GLU A 150 -6.66 -12.25 -0.70
N ALA A 151 -6.09 -11.82 0.42
CA ALA A 151 -6.45 -12.27 1.74
C ALA A 151 -7.71 -11.55 2.23
N GLY A 152 -8.71 -12.32 2.61
CA GLY A 152 -9.94 -11.82 3.23
C GLY A 152 -9.94 -12.02 4.75
N GLU A 153 -10.80 -12.92 5.24
CA GLU A 153 -10.94 -13.23 6.67
C GLU A 153 -9.75 -14.03 7.20
N LEU A 154 -9.19 -13.58 8.33
CA LEU A 154 -8.21 -14.32 9.11
C LEU A 154 -8.85 -14.82 10.41
N ARG A 155 -8.69 -16.10 10.72
CA ARG A 155 -9.12 -16.73 12.00
C ARG A 155 -7.89 -17.17 12.77
N ILE A 156 -7.62 -16.51 13.88
CA ILE A 156 -6.49 -16.83 14.74
C ILE A 156 -6.97 -17.78 15.84
N GLY A 157 -6.67 -19.07 15.67
CA GLY A 157 -6.89 -20.11 16.67
C GLY A 157 -5.70 -20.28 17.61
N LYS A 158 -5.86 -21.08 18.67
CA LYS A 158 -4.79 -21.37 19.63
C LYS A 158 -3.63 -22.17 19.02
N ALA A 159 -3.89 -22.98 18.00
CA ALA A 159 -2.93 -23.86 17.39
C ALA A 159 -2.71 -23.58 15.89
N GLU A 160 -3.56 -22.77 15.28
CA GLU A 160 -3.61 -22.62 13.83
C GLU A 160 -4.09 -21.25 13.39
N LEU A 161 -3.71 -20.89 12.18
CA LEU A 161 -4.22 -19.73 11.43
C LEU A 161 -5.09 -20.21 10.28
N GLY A 162 -6.38 -19.86 10.29
CA GLY A 162 -7.24 -19.98 9.12
C GLY A 162 -7.17 -18.72 8.27
N VAL A 163 -7.03 -18.86 6.97
CA VAL A 163 -7.08 -17.78 5.98
C VAL A 163 -8.11 -18.10 4.92
N ARG A 164 -9.02 -17.17 4.64
CA ARG A 164 -9.91 -17.21 3.48
C ARG A 164 -9.53 -16.12 2.51
N GLY A 165 -9.64 -16.40 1.23
CA GLY A 165 -9.27 -15.44 0.21
C GLY A 165 -9.84 -15.75 -1.15
N GLN A 166 -9.43 -14.97 -2.14
CA GLN A 166 -9.85 -15.09 -3.52
C GLN A 166 -8.67 -14.83 -4.46
N VAL A 167 -8.60 -15.56 -5.58
CA VAL A 167 -7.61 -15.34 -6.62
C VAL A 167 -8.17 -14.51 -7.76
N TYR A 168 -7.27 -13.78 -8.42
CA TYR A 168 -7.53 -12.97 -9.61
C TYR A 168 -6.47 -13.24 -10.66
N GLY A 169 -6.89 -13.35 -11.93
CA GLY A 169 -5.98 -13.57 -13.05
C GLY A 169 -5.37 -14.97 -13.13
N VAL A 170 -5.93 -15.93 -12.39
CA VAL A 170 -5.55 -17.35 -12.42
C VAL A 170 -6.70 -18.23 -11.96
N GLU A 171 -6.78 -19.44 -12.45
CA GLU A 171 -7.74 -20.45 -12.00
C GLU A 171 -7.15 -21.33 -10.89
N LEU A 172 -8.00 -21.75 -9.96
CA LEU A 172 -7.67 -22.75 -8.95
C LEU A 172 -7.99 -24.15 -9.51
N THR A 173 -6.99 -25.02 -9.53
CA THR A 173 -7.17 -26.43 -9.89
C THR A 173 -7.23 -27.32 -8.64
N SER A 174 -7.62 -28.58 -8.79
CA SER A 174 -7.63 -29.57 -7.70
C SER A 174 -6.26 -29.76 -7.03
N ASP A 175 -5.18 -29.40 -7.71
CA ASP A 175 -3.80 -29.52 -7.22
C ASP A 175 -3.32 -28.30 -6.45
N ALA A 176 -4.22 -27.30 -6.23
CA ALA A 176 -3.88 -26.07 -5.52
C ALA A 176 -3.55 -26.35 -4.04
N TYR A 177 -2.51 -25.69 -3.55
CA TYR A 177 -2.09 -25.73 -2.15
C TYR A 177 -1.42 -24.43 -1.74
N ALA A 178 -1.19 -24.24 -0.45
CA ALA A 178 -0.43 -23.11 0.06
C ALA A 178 0.98 -23.51 0.49
N GLU A 179 1.92 -22.59 0.37
CA GLU A 179 3.29 -22.71 0.87
C GLU A 179 3.57 -21.63 1.89
N LEU A 180 4.14 -22.03 3.03
CA LEU A 180 4.81 -21.11 3.94
C LEU A 180 6.31 -21.26 3.73
N ARG A 181 6.94 -20.16 3.34
CA ARG A 181 8.39 -20.14 3.10
C ARG A 181 9.09 -19.32 4.16
N ARG A 182 10.10 -19.90 4.79
CA ARG A 182 10.88 -19.21 5.80
C ARG A 182 11.71 -18.11 5.14
N ARG A 183 11.55 -16.87 5.58
CA ARG A 183 12.19 -15.71 4.92
C ARG A 183 13.71 -15.76 4.98
N ALA A 184 14.28 -16.24 6.09
CA ALA A 184 15.73 -16.37 6.26
C ALA A 184 16.34 -17.53 5.45
N ASP A 185 15.52 -18.53 5.08
CA ASP A 185 15.90 -19.69 4.29
C ASP A 185 14.73 -20.13 3.42
N PRO A 186 14.59 -19.57 2.21
CA PRO A 186 13.45 -19.81 1.34
C PRO A 186 13.28 -21.25 0.84
N GLU A 187 14.29 -22.11 1.01
CA GLU A 187 14.19 -23.54 0.69
C GLU A 187 13.48 -24.32 1.79
N THR A 188 13.40 -23.78 3.00
CA THR A 188 12.58 -24.33 4.08
C THR A 188 11.14 -23.97 3.82
N VAL A 189 10.33 -24.98 3.47
CA VAL A 189 8.93 -24.83 3.06
C VAL A 189 8.03 -25.77 3.88
N VAL A 190 6.94 -25.23 4.39
CA VAL A 190 5.83 -25.99 4.96
C VAL A 190 4.65 -25.86 3.99
N ARG A 191 4.00 -26.99 3.66
CA ARG A 191 2.80 -27.00 2.80
C ARG A 191 1.56 -27.04 3.66
N ALA A 192 0.53 -26.31 3.25
CA ALA A 192 -0.80 -26.34 3.83
C ALA A 192 -1.82 -26.66 2.75
N GLU A 193 -2.76 -27.55 3.06
CA GLU A 193 -3.84 -27.90 2.16
C GLU A 193 -4.76 -26.68 1.94
N ALA A 194 -5.25 -26.54 0.70
CA ALA A 194 -6.22 -25.54 0.33
C ALA A 194 -7.60 -26.17 0.09
N THR A 195 -8.63 -25.58 0.67
CA THR A 195 -10.02 -25.83 0.31
C THR A 195 -10.42 -24.86 -0.78
N LEU A 196 -11.14 -25.32 -1.80
CA LEU A 196 -11.40 -24.57 -3.01
C LEU A 196 -12.89 -24.42 -3.26
N ASP A 197 -13.31 -23.22 -3.64
CA ASP A 197 -14.67 -22.94 -4.10
C ASP A 197 -14.59 -21.89 -5.23
N GLN A 198 -14.60 -22.35 -6.47
CA GLN A 198 -14.40 -21.53 -7.67
C GLN A 198 -13.08 -20.72 -7.59
N ALA A 199 -13.16 -19.38 -7.54
CA ALA A 199 -12.01 -18.51 -7.38
C ALA A 199 -11.62 -18.25 -5.90
N ARG A 200 -12.34 -18.85 -4.95
CA ARG A 200 -12.08 -18.69 -3.51
C ARG A 200 -11.25 -19.85 -2.97
N PHE A 201 -10.37 -19.52 -2.04
CA PHE A 201 -9.58 -20.49 -1.31
C PHE A 201 -9.75 -20.32 0.20
N GLY A 202 -9.61 -21.43 0.92
CA GLY A 202 -9.41 -21.45 2.36
C GLY A 202 -8.17 -22.28 2.65
N LEU A 203 -7.37 -21.87 3.62
CA LEU A 203 -6.22 -22.63 4.09
C LEU A 203 -6.12 -22.58 5.60
N THR A 204 -5.53 -23.63 6.17
CA THR A 204 -5.25 -23.74 7.60
C THR A 204 -3.76 -24.00 7.78
N VAL A 205 -3.11 -23.18 8.57
CA VAL A 205 -1.69 -23.25 8.89
C VAL A 205 -1.53 -23.69 10.33
N ALA A 206 -1.01 -24.89 10.58
CA ALA A 206 -0.66 -25.35 11.91
C ALA A 206 0.63 -24.68 12.38
N TYR A 207 0.58 -23.93 13.47
CA TYR A 207 1.75 -23.23 14.00
C TYR A 207 2.83 -24.19 14.52
N SER A 208 2.46 -25.40 14.95
CA SER A 208 3.38 -26.43 15.45
C SER A 208 4.41 -26.89 14.41
N GLU A 209 4.10 -26.73 13.12
CA GLU A 209 5.00 -27.08 12.01
C GLU A 209 6.05 -25.98 11.71
N LEU A 210 5.87 -24.78 12.28
CA LEU A 210 6.71 -23.64 12.00
C LEU A 210 7.82 -23.51 13.03
N THR A 211 9.05 -23.36 12.55
CA THR A 211 10.21 -23.00 13.39
C THR A 211 10.25 -21.51 13.67
N GLU A 212 11.06 -21.08 14.63
CA GLU A 212 11.30 -19.67 14.89
C GLU A 212 11.71 -18.91 13.62
N GLY A 213 11.09 -17.73 13.41
CA GLY A 213 11.37 -16.85 12.29
C GLY A 213 10.13 -16.23 11.67
N VAL A 214 10.31 -15.74 10.46
CA VAL A 214 9.24 -15.15 9.64
C VAL A 214 8.95 -16.10 8.48
N TRP A 215 7.67 -16.34 8.29
CA TRP A 215 7.16 -17.24 7.26
C TRP A 215 6.25 -16.47 6.31
N ASP A 216 6.60 -16.44 5.03
CA ASP A 216 5.86 -15.80 3.96
C ASP A 216 4.85 -16.76 3.35
N LEU A 217 3.59 -16.30 3.23
CA LEU A 217 2.50 -17.12 2.70
C LEU A 217 2.36 -16.97 1.19
N TRP A 218 2.30 -18.09 0.51
CA TRP A 218 2.14 -18.18 -0.93
C TRP A 218 1.04 -19.18 -1.28
N LEU A 219 0.36 -18.93 -2.38
CA LEU A 219 -0.58 -19.86 -2.99
C LEU A 219 0.04 -20.46 -4.27
N ARG A 220 -0.16 -21.74 -4.48
CA ARG A 220 0.12 -22.48 -5.71
C ARG A 220 -1.21 -22.82 -6.37
N PRO A 221 -1.79 -21.96 -7.19
CA PRO A 221 -3.15 -22.13 -7.73
C PRO A 221 -3.32 -23.38 -8.59
N ALA A 222 -2.27 -23.76 -9.31
CA ALA A 222 -2.24 -24.92 -10.21
C ALA A 222 -1.13 -25.93 -9.85
N GLY A 223 -0.86 -26.10 -8.56
CA GLY A 223 0.17 -27.00 -8.09
C GLY A 223 1.60 -26.54 -8.38
N GLU A 224 2.55 -27.48 -8.41
CA GLU A 224 3.99 -27.19 -8.54
C GLU A 224 4.36 -26.57 -9.90
N THR A 225 3.68 -26.92 -10.95
CA THR A 225 3.94 -26.44 -12.31
C THR A 225 3.40 -25.06 -12.58
N GLY A 226 2.46 -24.59 -11.74
CA GLY A 226 1.84 -23.28 -11.85
C GLY A 226 2.64 -22.15 -11.20
N PRO A 227 2.17 -20.91 -11.34
CA PRO A 227 2.79 -19.76 -10.70
C PRO A 227 2.71 -19.87 -9.17
N ARG A 228 3.68 -19.30 -8.48
CA ARG A 228 3.62 -19.04 -7.05
C ARG A 228 3.12 -17.61 -6.83
N VAL A 229 2.01 -17.48 -6.13
CA VAL A 229 1.32 -16.20 -5.94
C VAL A 229 1.41 -15.78 -4.48
N ARG A 230 1.96 -14.61 -4.22
CA ARG A 230 2.03 -14.04 -2.87
C ARG A 230 0.62 -13.75 -2.36
N ILE A 231 0.29 -14.25 -1.16
CA ILE A 231 -0.98 -13.90 -0.52
C ILE A 231 -0.80 -12.51 0.11
N ALA A 232 -1.67 -11.57 -0.26
CA ALA A 232 -1.62 -10.19 0.20
C ALA A 232 -3.04 -9.63 0.37
N ARG A 233 -3.17 -8.51 1.07
CA ARG A 233 -4.43 -7.77 1.15
C ARG A 233 -4.25 -6.40 0.51
N LEU A 234 -4.87 -6.17 -0.63
CA LEU A 234 -4.68 -4.97 -1.44
C LEU A 234 -5.99 -4.25 -1.77
N LEU A 235 -7.12 -4.97 -1.77
CA LEU A 235 -8.41 -4.49 -2.28
C LEU A 235 -9.21 -3.75 -1.20
N ASP A 236 -8.63 -2.69 -0.66
CA ASP A 236 -9.27 -1.73 0.25
C ASP A 236 -8.61 -0.34 0.11
N ASP A 237 -8.90 0.57 1.03
CA ASP A 237 -8.44 1.97 1.04
C ASP A 237 -7.21 2.22 1.95
N ILE A 238 -6.59 1.17 2.50
CA ILE A 238 -5.49 1.29 3.45
C ILE A 238 -4.14 1.06 2.76
N ALA A 239 -3.34 2.12 2.64
CA ALA A 239 -2.03 2.06 1.97
C ALA A 239 -0.97 1.27 2.73
N ASP A 240 -0.98 1.28 4.07
CA ASP A 240 -0.06 0.53 4.93
C ASP A 240 -0.85 -0.20 6.01
N LYS A 241 -0.97 -1.51 5.87
CA LYS A 241 -1.76 -2.35 6.77
C LYS A 241 -1.03 -2.72 8.05
N LYS A 242 0.29 -2.69 8.04
CA LYS A 242 1.11 -3.13 9.17
C LYS A 242 0.77 -2.42 10.49
N PRO A 243 0.60 -1.09 10.54
CA PRO A 243 0.23 -0.42 11.78
C PRO A 243 -1.27 -0.50 12.11
N ILE A 244 -2.13 -0.83 11.13
CA ILE A 244 -3.59 -0.79 11.27
C ILE A 244 -4.14 -2.15 11.65
N PHE A 245 -3.71 -3.22 10.94
CA PHE A 245 -4.14 -4.59 11.20
C PHE A 245 -3.19 -5.27 12.18
N SER A 246 -3.44 -5.07 13.48
CA SER A 246 -2.72 -5.76 14.54
C SER A 246 -3.47 -7.01 14.97
N TYR A 247 -2.82 -8.14 14.89
CA TYR A 247 -3.39 -9.43 15.29
C TYR A 247 -2.75 -9.93 16.58
N PRO A 248 -3.50 -10.65 17.44
CA PRO A 248 -2.94 -11.26 18.63
C PRO A 248 -1.93 -12.34 18.24
N LYS A 249 -0.84 -12.44 19.01
CA LYS A 249 0.00 -13.62 19.02
C LYS A 249 -0.58 -14.64 20.00
N VAL A 250 -0.43 -15.90 19.69
CA VAL A 250 -0.87 -17.03 20.53
C VAL A 250 0.34 -17.85 20.96
N THR A 251 0.32 -18.32 22.21
CA THR A 251 1.33 -19.26 22.69
C THR A 251 1.02 -20.65 22.17
N VAL A 252 1.98 -21.28 21.54
CA VAL A 252 1.88 -22.60 20.88
C VAL A 252 3.05 -23.48 21.30
N GLU A 253 2.80 -24.77 21.38
CA GLU A 253 3.86 -25.77 21.49
C GLU A 253 4.32 -26.16 20.09
N THR A 254 5.60 -25.94 19.81
CA THR A 254 6.23 -26.40 18.58
C THR A 254 7.15 -27.57 18.87
N VAL A 255 7.61 -28.26 17.84
CA VAL A 255 8.60 -29.35 17.99
C VAL A 255 9.93 -28.87 18.62
N TYR A 256 10.13 -27.56 18.68
CA TYR A 256 11.32 -26.91 19.24
C TYR A 256 11.08 -26.25 20.61
N GLY A 257 9.89 -26.44 21.19
CA GLY A 257 9.46 -25.88 22.48
C GLY A 257 8.41 -24.77 22.33
N PRO A 258 8.07 -24.09 23.45
CA PRO A 258 7.03 -23.06 23.46
C PRO A 258 7.45 -21.84 22.65
N ALA A 259 6.49 -21.32 21.87
CA ALA A 259 6.68 -20.16 21.02
C ALA A 259 5.41 -19.27 21.00
N GLU A 260 5.58 -18.03 20.62
CA GLU A 260 4.48 -17.13 20.26
C GLU A 260 4.39 -17.03 18.73
N ALA A 261 3.22 -17.32 18.17
CA ALA A 261 2.97 -17.25 16.74
C ALA A 261 1.80 -16.33 16.43
N GLY A 262 1.84 -15.65 15.28
CA GLY A 262 0.74 -14.83 14.81
C GLY A 262 0.96 -14.22 13.43
N PRO A 263 -0.14 -13.93 12.71
CA PRO A 263 -0.07 -13.29 11.39
C PRO A 263 0.22 -11.81 11.50
N TYR A 264 0.77 -11.25 10.44
CA TYR A 264 0.91 -9.81 10.23
C TYR A 264 1.02 -9.50 8.74
N TYR A 265 0.75 -8.24 8.38
CA TYR A 265 1.04 -7.73 7.04
C TYR A 265 2.41 -7.05 6.99
N THR A 266 3.16 -7.33 5.94
CA THR A 266 4.45 -6.68 5.67
C THR A 266 4.25 -5.21 5.25
N SER A 267 5.35 -4.47 5.01
CA SER A 267 5.33 -3.12 4.42
C SER A 267 4.75 -3.10 3.00
N ASP A 268 4.65 -4.24 2.34
CA ASP A 268 4.08 -4.41 1.00
C ASP A 268 2.68 -5.01 1.03
N ASN A 269 2.05 -5.05 2.23
CA ASN A 269 0.73 -5.61 2.49
C ASN A 269 0.61 -7.12 2.20
N ASP A 270 1.74 -7.82 2.11
CA ASP A 270 1.78 -9.27 2.00
C ASP A 270 1.54 -9.92 3.36
N LEU A 271 0.79 -11.02 3.36
CA LEU A 271 0.52 -11.79 4.58
C LEU A 271 1.73 -12.66 4.94
N SER A 272 2.11 -12.61 6.21
CA SER A 272 3.19 -13.42 6.78
C SER A 272 2.82 -13.86 8.20
N VAL A 273 3.50 -14.90 8.69
CA VAL A 273 3.43 -15.36 10.09
C VAL A 273 4.77 -15.15 10.74
N THR A 274 4.78 -14.64 11.97
CA THR A 274 5.98 -14.61 12.82
C THR A 274 5.85 -15.67 13.90
N VAL A 275 6.97 -16.37 14.16
CA VAL A 275 7.11 -17.32 15.26
C VAL A 275 8.33 -16.89 16.07
N THR A 276 8.16 -16.69 17.38
CA THR A 276 9.20 -16.24 18.30
C THR A 276 9.27 -17.20 19.47
N SER A 277 10.40 -17.83 19.72
CA SER A 277 10.60 -18.71 20.87
C SER A 277 10.36 -17.96 22.18
N VAL A 278 9.58 -18.55 23.06
CA VAL A 278 9.41 -18.04 24.42
C VAL A 278 10.54 -18.66 25.23
N GLY A 279 11.55 -17.85 25.62
CA GLY A 279 12.63 -18.33 26.46
C GLY A 279 12.09 -18.99 27.72
N SER A 280 12.61 -20.17 28.07
CA SER A 280 12.30 -20.78 29.38
C SER A 280 12.65 -19.75 30.46
N PRO A 281 11.76 -19.49 31.43
CA PRO A 281 12.11 -18.66 32.56
C PRO A 281 13.32 -19.26 33.26
N GLN A 282 14.41 -18.48 33.41
CA GLN A 282 15.59 -18.85 34.19
C GLN A 282 15.23 -18.96 35.68
#